data_eb75fb3abbaa184c16640d788927ad80
#
_entry.id   eb75fb3abbaa184c16640d788927ad80
#
_cell.length_a   1.000
_cell.length_b   1.000
_cell.length_c   1.000
_cell.angle_alpha   90.00
_cell.angle_beta   90.00
_cell.angle_gamma   90.00
#
_symmetry.space_group_name_H-M   'P 1'
#
loop_
_entity.id
_entity.type
_entity.pdbx_description
1 polymer ?
#
loop_
_entity_poly.entity_id
_entity_poly.type
_entity_poly.pdbx_seq_one_letter_code
_entity_poly.pdbx_strand_id
1 'polypeptide(L)'
;MSMRPTRSTGVAAVIPAKDEAERIAATISAIQDIAGVDLVVVVDDGSTDDTAEIASAAGAIVVRHASNRGKSAAMASGARRVTQEDVTEGLSVGRPLLFVDADLEASAANLAPLVVPVILGRTDLAIANLPPQHTPGGGRGRVVRLAQRGIVTITGYRAVQPLSGQRCISRAAFDAATPLARGWGVEVGMTIDVLQAGFTVSEIPCDVQHRVTGGDWRGKAH
;
A
#
# COMPACT_ATOMS: atom_id res chain seq x y z
N MET A 1 12.16 -29.14 23.22
CA MET A 1 10.89 -29.08 22.44
C MET A 1 11.00 -27.85 21.54
N SER A 2 11.39 -28.07 20.28
CA SER A 2 11.56 -26.93 19.31
C SER A 2 10.17 -26.44 18.93
N MET A 3 9.80 -25.25 19.38
CA MET A 3 8.59 -24.57 18.92
C MET A 3 8.74 -24.35 17.40
N ARG A 4 7.82 -24.92 16.62
CA ARG A 4 7.73 -24.58 15.19
C ARG A 4 7.49 -23.07 15.08
N PRO A 5 8.19 -22.38 14.19
CA PRO A 5 7.96 -20.96 13.99
C PRO A 5 6.50 -20.72 13.61
N THR A 6 5.83 -19.84 14.34
CA THR A 6 4.44 -19.44 14.07
C THR A 6 4.48 -18.47 12.88
N ARG A 7 4.07 -18.94 11.70
CA ARG A 7 3.85 -18.07 10.54
C ARG A 7 2.55 -17.31 10.73
N SER A 8 2.52 -16.03 10.44
CA SER A 8 1.26 -15.32 10.26
C SER A 8 0.48 -15.95 9.11
N THR A 9 -0.79 -16.20 9.32
CA THR A 9 -1.75 -16.57 8.27
C THR A 9 -2.46 -15.36 7.70
N GLY A 10 -2.19 -14.15 8.27
CA GLY A 10 -2.83 -12.91 7.93
C GLY A 10 -1.90 -11.90 7.25
N VAL A 11 -2.49 -10.81 6.79
CA VAL A 11 -1.87 -9.65 6.13
C VAL A 11 -2.17 -8.41 6.96
N ALA A 12 -1.19 -7.54 7.12
CA ALA A 12 -1.39 -6.22 7.71
C ALA A 12 -1.65 -5.17 6.63
N ALA A 13 -2.78 -4.49 6.70
CA ALA A 13 -3.04 -3.31 5.87
C ALA A 13 -2.33 -2.09 6.47
N VAL A 14 -1.65 -1.32 5.62
CA VAL A 14 -1.00 -0.05 5.94
C VAL A 14 -1.62 1.04 5.08
N ILE A 15 -2.25 2.02 5.72
CA ILE A 15 -3.01 3.10 5.07
C ILE A 15 -2.34 4.44 5.40
N PRO A 16 -1.48 4.99 4.53
CA PRO A 16 -1.03 6.37 4.63
C PRO A 16 -2.22 7.31 4.43
N ALA A 17 -2.47 8.23 5.37
CA ALA A 17 -3.60 9.13 5.34
C ALA A 17 -3.16 10.57 5.65
N LYS A 18 -3.76 11.54 4.97
CA LYS A 18 -3.62 12.96 5.27
C LYS A 18 -4.86 13.73 4.85
N ASP A 19 -5.54 14.33 5.84
CA ASP A 19 -6.78 15.10 5.65
C ASP A 19 -7.88 14.27 4.95
N GLU A 20 -8.16 13.05 5.50
CA GLU A 20 -9.10 12.05 4.95
C GLU A 20 -10.23 11.70 5.94
N ALA A 21 -10.57 12.59 6.87
CA ALA A 21 -11.57 12.37 7.92
C ALA A 21 -12.92 11.87 7.39
N GLU A 22 -13.35 12.35 6.20
CA GLU A 22 -14.64 11.98 5.60
C GLU A 22 -14.69 10.55 5.08
N ARG A 23 -13.54 9.93 4.74
CA ARG A 23 -13.47 8.66 3.98
C ARG A 23 -12.77 7.53 4.72
N ILE A 24 -11.86 7.87 5.63
CA ILE A 24 -10.97 6.88 6.25
C ILE A 24 -11.74 5.76 6.97
N ALA A 25 -12.85 6.06 7.63
CA ALA A 25 -13.64 5.05 8.35
C ALA A 25 -14.23 4.00 7.40
N ALA A 26 -14.79 4.44 6.27
CA ALA A 26 -15.36 3.53 5.26
C ALA A 26 -14.26 2.67 4.60
N THR A 27 -13.08 3.25 4.34
CA THR A 27 -11.93 2.52 3.81
C THR A 27 -11.44 1.46 4.79
N ILE A 28 -11.32 1.80 6.10
CA ILE A 28 -10.92 0.86 7.14
C ILE A 28 -11.90 -0.31 7.23
N SER A 29 -13.22 -0.01 7.30
CA SER A 29 -14.25 -1.04 7.38
C SER A 29 -14.18 -2.00 6.19
N ALA A 30 -14.06 -1.48 4.96
CA ALA A 30 -13.96 -2.30 3.76
C ALA A 30 -12.70 -3.19 3.73
N ILE A 31 -11.58 -2.71 4.28
CA ILE A 31 -10.33 -3.47 4.38
C ILE A 31 -10.43 -4.57 5.46
N GLN A 32 -11.08 -4.29 6.57
CA GLN A 32 -11.31 -5.28 7.64
C GLN A 32 -12.17 -6.46 7.18
N ASP A 33 -13.05 -6.24 6.19
CA ASP A 33 -13.89 -7.29 5.59
C ASP A 33 -13.11 -8.19 4.61
N ILE A 34 -11.88 -7.84 4.24
CA ILE A 34 -11.07 -8.69 3.34
C ILE A 34 -10.56 -9.91 4.10
N ALA A 35 -10.95 -11.09 3.65
CA ALA A 35 -10.46 -12.34 4.21
C ALA A 35 -8.93 -12.44 4.18
N GLY A 36 -8.32 -12.67 5.34
CA GLY A 36 -6.87 -12.72 5.50
C GLY A 36 -6.22 -11.40 5.92
N VAL A 37 -6.94 -10.29 5.99
CA VAL A 37 -6.47 -9.08 6.68
C VAL A 37 -6.82 -9.21 8.17
N ASP A 38 -5.82 -9.17 9.03
CA ASP A 38 -5.96 -9.35 10.48
C ASP A 38 -5.43 -8.17 11.30
N LEU A 39 -4.82 -7.19 10.63
CA LEU A 39 -4.28 -5.99 11.25
C LEU A 39 -4.45 -4.78 10.31
N VAL A 40 -4.93 -3.67 10.83
CA VAL A 40 -5.01 -2.39 10.09
C VAL A 40 -4.21 -1.33 10.83
N VAL A 41 -3.23 -0.74 10.14
CA VAL A 41 -2.41 0.37 10.64
C VAL A 41 -2.65 1.59 9.74
N VAL A 42 -3.15 2.66 10.31
CA VAL A 42 -3.25 3.97 9.65
C VAL A 42 -2.06 4.83 10.05
N VAL A 43 -1.41 5.44 9.10
CA VAL A 43 -0.37 6.45 9.37
C VAL A 43 -0.89 7.82 8.99
N ASP A 44 -1.28 8.57 10.01
CA ASP A 44 -1.67 9.97 9.86
C ASP A 44 -0.43 10.83 9.63
N ASP A 45 -0.25 11.28 8.39
CA ASP A 45 0.94 12.04 7.96
C ASP A 45 0.77 13.55 8.17
N GLY A 46 0.38 13.92 9.40
CA GLY A 46 0.24 15.30 9.82
C GLY A 46 -1.05 15.94 9.31
N SER A 47 -2.18 15.27 9.46
CA SER A 47 -3.50 15.83 9.18
C SER A 47 -3.84 17.00 10.07
N THR A 48 -4.66 17.89 9.56
CA THR A 48 -5.21 19.05 10.28
C THR A 48 -6.68 18.86 10.66
N ASP A 49 -7.30 17.78 10.21
CA ASP A 49 -8.66 17.34 10.51
C ASP A 49 -8.66 16.14 11.49
N ASP A 50 -9.82 15.57 11.75
CA ASP A 50 -10.03 14.47 12.70
C ASP A 50 -9.66 13.08 12.14
N THR A 51 -8.82 13.01 11.08
CA THR A 51 -8.45 11.74 10.40
C THR A 51 -7.95 10.68 11.39
N ALA A 52 -7.06 11.04 12.30
CA ALA A 52 -6.47 10.09 13.26
C ALA A 52 -7.48 9.58 14.29
N GLU A 53 -8.32 10.46 14.81
CA GLU A 53 -9.37 10.13 15.79
C GLU A 53 -10.40 9.19 15.18
N ILE A 54 -10.85 9.48 13.94
CA ILE A 54 -11.80 8.66 13.20
C ILE A 54 -11.19 7.29 12.85
N ALA A 55 -9.94 7.25 12.41
CA ALA A 55 -9.24 5.98 12.13
C ALA A 55 -9.14 5.11 13.38
N SER A 56 -8.81 5.69 14.53
CA SER A 56 -8.77 4.98 15.82
C SER A 56 -10.14 4.46 16.24
N ALA A 57 -11.19 5.27 16.08
CA ALA A 57 -12.57 4.87 16.39
C ALA A 57 -13.07 3.75 15.47
N ALA A 58 -12.55 3.67 14.23
CA ALA A 58 -12.82 2.58 13.28
C ALA A 58 -12.01 1.30 13.56
N GLY A 59 -11.23 1.26 14.66
CA GLY A 59 -10.50 0.07 15.10
C GLY A 59 -9.11 -0.10 14.48
N ALA A 60 -8.56 0.89 13.80
CA ALA A 60 -7.18 0.85 13.30
C ALA A 60 -6.18 1.24 14.39
N ILE A 61 -4.98 0.66 14.32
CA ILE A 61 -3.83 1.19 15.05
C ILE A 61 -3.34 2.44 14.34
N VAL A 62 -3.23 3.57 15.05
CA VAL A 62 -2.84 4.83 14.45
C VAL A 62 -1.40 5.20 14.83
N VAL A 63 -0.61 5.54 13.82
CA VAL A 63 0.71 6.17 13.95
C VAL A 63 0.59 7.62 13.49
N ARG A 64 0.93 8.59 14.34
CA ARG A 64 0.85 10.03 13.99
C ARG A 64 2.22 10.60 13.70
N HIS A 65 2.36 11.31 12.60
CA HIS A 65 3.50 12.19 12.33
C HIS A 65 3.18 13.61 12.80
N ALA A 66 4.16 14.28 13.38
CA ALA A 66 3.99 15.68 13.82
C ALA A 66 3.80 16.66 12.63
N SER A 67 4.18 16.27 11.42
CA SER A 67 4.03 17.03 10.19
C SER A 67 4.08 16.10 8.98
N ASN A 68 3.65 16.57 7.82
CA ASN A 68 3.72 15.81 6.57
C ASN A 68 5.18 15.42 6.23
N ARG A 69 5.41 14.12 6.07
CA ARG A 69 6.71 13.52 5.73
C ARG A 69 6.66 12.80 4.38
N GLY A 70 5.48 12.73 3.78
CA GLY A 70 5.21 12.12 2.49
C GLY A 70 4.93 10.62 2.54
N LYS A 71 4.31 10.12 1.47
CA LYS A 71 3.77 8.75 1.36
C LYS A 71 4.80 7.67 1.70
N SER A 72 6.02 7.76 1.17
CA SER A 72 7.06 6.74 1.44
C SER A 72 7.45 6.67 2.91
N ALA A 73 7.51 7.82 3.61
CA ALA A 73 7.80 7.87 5.04
C ALA A 73 6.64 7.28 5.85
N ALA A 74 5.40 7.56 5.45
CA ALA A 74 4.21 6.99 6.08
C ALA A 74 4.16 5.46 5.87
N MET A 75 4.39 4.95 4.66
CA MET A 75 4.49 3.52 4.38
C MET A 75 5.54 2.84 5.26
N ALA A 76 6.74 3.43 5.35
CA ALA A 76 7.82 2.90 6.18
C ALA A 76 7.48 2.94 7.69
N SER A 77 6.77 3.98 8.17
CA SER A 77 6.34 4.07 9.56
C SER A 77 5.26 3.03 9.89
N GLY A 78 4.31 2.81 8.98
CA GLY A 78 3.30 1.76 9.12
C GLY A 78 3.91 0.37 9.13
N ALA A 79 4.83 0.08 8.21
CA ALA A 79 5.53 -1.21 8.18
C ALA A 79 6.33 -1.48 9.47
N ARG A 80 6.99 -0.46 10.04
CA ARG A 80 7.65 -0.59 11.36
C ARG A 80 6.66 -0.89 12.47
N ARG A 81 5.48 -0.23 12.46
CA ARG A 81 4.45 -0.51 13.44
C ARG A 81 3.94 -1.94 13.34
N VAL A 82 3.71 -2.45 12.12
CA VAL A 82 3.35 -3.85 11.89
C VAL A 82 4.43 -4.78 12.45
N THR A 83 5.73 -4.48 12.23
CA THR A 83 6.82 -5.29 12.79
C THR A 83 6.77 -5.34 14.33
N GLN A 84 6.41 -4.23 14.98
CA GLN A 84 6.25 -4.20 16.45
C GLN A 84 5.10 -5.10 16.93
N GLU A 85 3.97 -5.08 16.22
CA GLU A 85 2.84 -5.98 16.52
C GLU A 85 3.23 -7.44 16.29
N ASP A 86 3.87 -7.75 15.15
CA ASP A 86 4.36 -9.10 14.84
C ASP A 86 5.28 -9.66 15.94
N VAL A 87 6.20 -8.83 16.44
CA VAL A 87 7.10 -9.20 17.56
C VAL A 87 6.30 -9.42 18.85
N THR A 88 5.35 -8.55 19.16
CA THR A 88 4.50 -8.65 20.36
C THR A 88 3.66 -9.93 20.36
N GLU A 89 3.18 -10.33 19.17
CA GLU A 89 2.42 -11.58 18.98
C GLU A 89 3.33 -12.82 18.85
N GLY A 90 4.64 -12.65 18.86
CA GLY A 90 5.61 -13.74 18.76
C GLY A 90 5.69 -14.40 17.38
N LEU A 91 5.34 -13.67 16.32
CA LEU A 91 5.45 -14.18 14.96
C LEU A 91 6.93 -14.30 14.55
N SER A 92 7.31 -15.45 14.04
CA SER A 92 8.68 -15.69 13.54
C SER A 92 8.89 -15.25 12.09
N VAL A 93 7.79 -15.08 11.35
CA VAL A 93 7.76 -14.49 10.00
C VAL A 93 6.74 -13.37 10.02
N GLY A 94 7.19 -12.16 9.72
CA GLY A 94 6.31 -10.99 9.72
C GLY A 94 5.19 -11.09 8.67
N ARG A 95 4.08 -10.42 8.96
CA ARG A 95 2.92 -10.33 8.06
C ARG A 95 3.34 -9.71 6.72
N PRO A 96 2.85 -10.22 5.58
CA PRO A 96 2.81 -9.44 4.34
C PRO A 96 2.11 -8.10 4.57
N LEU A 97 2.43 -7.10 3.75
CA LEU A 97 1.87 -5.76 3.87
C LEU A 97 0.94 -5.48 2.68
N LEU A 98 -0.28 -5.03 2.97
CA LEU A 98 -1.21 -4.49 1.98
C LEU A 98 -1.22 -2.96 2.10
N PHE A 99 -0.59 -2.27 1.15
CA PHE A 99 -0.64 -0.81 1.07
C PHE A 99 -1.92 -0.37 0.35
N VAL A 100 -2.63 0.58 0.95
CA VAL A 100 -3.95 1.05 0.51
C VAL A 100 -4.03 2.56 0.63
N ASP A 101 -4.52 3.25 -0.39
CA ASP A 101 -4.81 4.67 -0.30
C ASP A 101 -6.06 4.92 0.59
N ALA A 102 -6.07 6.02 1.34
CA ALA A 102 -7.07 6.28 2.38
C ALA A 102 -8.48 6.65 1.85
N ASP A 103 -8.59 6.97 0.56
CA ASP A 103 -9.79 7.54 -0.09
C ASP A 103 -10.60 6.54 -0.91
N LEU A 104 -10.39 5.23 -0.74
CA LEU A 104 -11.04 4.19 -1.54
C LEU A 104 -12.45 3.83 -1.07
N GLU A 105 -12.79 4.15 0.18
CA GLU A 105 -14.09 3.86 0.79
C GLU A 105 -14.49 2.38 0.62
N ALA A 106 -15.75 2.09 0.29
CA ALA A 106 -16.26 0.73 0.10
C ALA A 106 -15.53 -0.04 -1.03
N SER A 107 -14.95 0.65 -2.03
CA SER A 107 -14.23 -0.01 -3.13
C SER A 107 -12.92 -0.67 -2.68
N ALA A 108 -12.42 -0.33 -1.49
CA ALA A 108 -11.24 -0.97 -0.91
C ALA A 108 -11.40 -2.49 -0.72
N ALA A 109 -12.62 -2.99 -0.51
CA ALA A 109 -12.90 -4.43 -0.45
C ALA A 109 -12.50 -5.18 -1.74
N ASN A 110 -12.50 -4.49 -2.89
CA ASN A 110 -12.11 -5.06 -4.18
C ASN A 110 -10.60 -5.30 -4.31
N LEU A 111 -9.81 -5.00 -3.27
CA LEU A 111 -8.39 -5.36 -3.18
C LEU A 111 -8.16 -6.80 -2.67
N ALA A 112 -9.19 -7.52 -2.26
CA ALA A 112 -9.10 -8.91 -1.82
C ALA A 112 -8.28 -9.82 -2.77
N PRO A 113 -8.35 -9.70 -4.12
CA PRO A 113 -7.54 -10.52 -5.02
C PRO A 113 -6.02 -10.35 -4.87
N LEU A 114 -5.52 -9.28 -4.26
CA LEU A 114 -4.08 -9.08 -4.02
C LEU A 114 -3.55 -9.95 -2.88
N VAL A 115 -4.40 -10.29 -1.92
CA VAL A 115 -4.01 -10.89 -0.64
C VAL A 115 -3.62 -12.36 -0.80
N VAL A 116 -4.50 -13.15 -1.38
CA VAL A 116 -4.37 -14.61 -1.47
C VAL A 116 -3.09 -15.06 -2.19
N PRO A 117 -2.72 -14.50 -3.38
CA PRO A 117 -1.50 -14.91 -4.07
C PRO A 117 -0.22 -14.71 -3.25
N VAL A 118 -0.17 -13.63 -2.44
CA VAL A 118 0.98 -13.31 -1.60
C VAL A 118 1.04 -14.26 -0.39
N ILE A 119 -0.08 -14.49 0.30
CA ILE A 119 -0.13 -15.45 1.43
C ILE A 119 0.30 -16.86 0.97
N LEU A 120 -0.14 -17.28 -0.23
CA LEU A 120 0.19 -18.59 -0.78
C LEU A 120 1.59 -18.66 -1.40
N GLY A 121 2.36 -17.56 -1.41
CA GLY A 121 3.70 -17.50 -2.00
C GLY A 121 3.71 -17.70 -3.52
N ARG A 122 2.60 -17.36 -4.21
CA ARG A 122 2.51 -17.43 -5.69
C ARG A 122 3.14 -16.20 -6.34
N THR A 123 3.18 -15.11 -5.62
CA THR A 123 3.87 -13.86 -6.00
C THR A 123 4.35 -13.16 -4.73
N ASP A 124 5.45 -12.41 -4.83
CA ASP A 124 5.99 -11.65 -3.72
C ASP A 124 5.44 -10.23 -3.67
N LEU A 125 5.12 -9.67 -4.83
CA LEU A 125 4.47 -8.37 -4.97
C LEU A 125 3.29 -8.46 -5.93
N ALA A 126 2.08 -8.30 -5.39
CA ALA A 126 0.84 -8.16 -6.15
C ALA A 126 0.48 -6.67 -6.27
N ILE A 127 0.33 -6.17 -7.49
CA ILE A 127 -0.02 -4.78 -7.80
C ILE A 127 -1.43 -4.76 -8.39
N ALA A 128 -2.30 -3.87 -7.88
CA ALA A 128 -3.62 -3.71 -8.44
C ALA A 128 -3.56 -3.07 -9.85
N ASN A 129 -4.13 -3.75 -10.81
CA ASN A 129 -4.41 -3.21 -12.14
C ASN A 129 -5.85 -2.67 -12.14
N LEU A 130 -5.97 -1.36 -12.10
CA LEU A 130 -7.23 -0.65 -11.94
C LEU A 130 -7.91 -0.41 -13.29
N PRO A 131 -9.25 -0.41 -13.36
CA PRO A 131 -9.97 -0.11 -14.58
C PRO A 131 -9.65 1.32 -15.09
N PRO A 132 -9.84 1.59 -16.40
CA PRO A 132 -9.67 2.92 -16.93
C PRO A 132 -10.55 3.92 -16.17
N GLN A 133 -9.96 4.98 -15.64
CA GLN A 133 -10.70 6.03 -14.94
C GLN A 133 -11.54 6.83 -15.95
N HIS A 134 -12.82 7.05 -15.67
CA HIS A 134 -13.76 7.73 -16.56
C HIS A 134 -13.50 9.24 -16.74
N THR A 135 -12.58 9.82 -16.01
CA THR A 135 -12.31 11.28 -16.10
C THR A 135 -11.00 11.56 -16.86
N PRO A 136 -11.04 12.35 -17.94
CA PRO A 136 -9.84 12.78 -18.64
C PRO A 136 -8.98 13.70 -17.75
N GLY A 137 -7.85 13.22 -17.27
CA GLY A 137 -6.87 14.00 -16.51
C GLY A 137 -5.56 14.11 -17.27
N GLY A 138 -5.16 15.35 -17.62
CA GLY A 138 -3.96 15.62 -18.39
C GLY A 138 -2.66 15.23 -17.67
N GLY A 139 -1.64 14.84 -18.45
CA GLY A 139 -0.25 14.61 -17.98
C GLY A 139 0.08 13.20 -17.53
N ARG A 140 -0.88 12.40 -17.11
CA ARG A 140 -0.67 11.03 -16.59
C ARG A 140 -0.04 10.07 -17.60
N GLY A 141 -0.37 10.14 -18.89
CA GLY A 141 0.20 9.26 -19.90
C GLY A 141 1.70 9.40 -20.11
N ARG A 142 2.29 10.57 -19.89
CA ARG A 142 3.75 10.77 -20.01
C ARG A 142 4.49 10.19 -18.81
N VAL A 143 3.97 10.43 -17.60
CA VAL A 143 4.57 9.93 -16.36
C VAL A 143 4.48 8.39 -16.31
N VAL A 144 3.33 7.82 -16.65
CA VAL A 144 3.16 6.36 -16.75
C VAL A 144 4.14 5.76 -17.76
N ARG A 145 4.25 6.33 -18.97
CA ARG A 145 5.22 5.84 -19.97
C ARG A 145 6.67 5.97 -19.53
N LEU A 146 7.03 7.03 -18.81
CA LEU A 146 8.37 7.19 -18.26
C LEU A 146 8.65 6.10 -17.20
N ALA A 147 7.72 5.87 -16.29
CA ALA A 147 7.82 4.82 -15.28
C ALA A 147 7.93 3.41 -15.94
N GLN A 148 7.07 3.11 -16.92
CA GLN A 148 7.13 1.85 -17.68
C GLN A 148 8.49 1.65 -18.36
N ARG A 149 9.01 2.70 -19.03
CA ARG A 149 10.33 2.65 -19.66
C ARG A 149 11.44 2.43 -18.64
N GLY A 150 11.41 3.13 -17.51
CA GLY A 150 12.39 2.97 -16.44
C GLY A 150 12.42 1.54 -15.91
N ILE A 151 11.27 0.98 -15.56
CA ILE A 151 11.16 -0.40 -15.06
C ILE A 151 11.68 -1.39 -16.12
N VAL A 152 11.20 -1.29 -17.36
CA VAL A 152 11.62 -2.21 -18.45
C VAL A 152 13.13 -2.14 -18.73
N THR A 153 13.70 -0.93 -18.71
CA THR A 153 15.14 -0.74 -18.99
C THR A 153 16.00 -1.39 -17.90
N ILE A 154 15.56 -1.31 -16.65
CA ILE A 154 16.37 -1.79 -15.50
C ILE A 154 16.14 -3.27 -15.24
N THR A 155 14.90 -3.76 -15.40
CA THR A 155 14.50 -5.10 -14.93
C THR A 155 14.03 -6.04 -16.04
N GLY A 156 13.74 -5.52 -17.23
CA GLY A 156 13.07 -6.27 -18.31
C GLY A 156 11.56 -6.47 -18.11
N TYR A 157 11.00 -6.11 -16.94
CA TYR A 157 9.59 -6.28 -16.61
C TYR A 157 8.71 -5.20 -17.27
N ARG A 158 7.62 -5.62 -17.92
CA ARG A 158 6.67 -4.71 -18.58
C ARG A 158 5.48 -4.43 -17.69
N ALA A 159 5.60 -3.40 -16.84
CA ALA A 159 4.52 -2.96 -15.97
C ALA A 159 3.37 -2.33 -16.76
N VAL A 160 2.13 -2.73 -16.45
CA VAL A 160 0.89 -2.14 -16.99
C VAL A 160 0.53 -0.87 -16.22
N GLN A 161 0.47 -0.98 -14.88
CA GLN A 161 0.16 0.15 -13.99
C GLN A 161 1.27 0.40 -12.95
N PRO A 162 2.41 0.95 -13.37
CA PRO A 162 3.60 1.12 -12.52
C PRO A 162 3.39 2.06 -11.34
N LEU A 163 2.37 2.93 -11.41
CA LEU A 163 2.08 3.96 -10.41
C LEU A 163 0.91 3.58 -9.48
N SER A 164 0.37 2.36 -9.58
CA SER A 164 -0.68 1.91 -8.68
C SER A 164 -0.15 1.88 -7.24
N GLY A 165 -0.83 2.58 -6.34
CA GLY A 165 -0.51 2.61 -4.91
C GLY A 165 -1.01 1.38 -4.15
N GLN A 166 -1.95 0.64 -4.74
CA GLN A 166 -2.60 -0.51 -4.13
C GLN A 166 -1.75 -1.76 -4.37
N ARG A 167 -1.09 -2.26 -3.32
CA ARG A 167 -0.07 -3.32 -3.43
C ARG A 167 -0.09 -4.23 -2.23
N CYS A 168 -0.03 -5.54 -2.46
CA CYS A 168 0.28 -6.50 -1.41
C CYS A 168 1.67 -7.07 -1.64
N ILE A 169 2.52 -7.06 -0.61
CA ILE A 169 3.93 -7.46 -0.71
C ILE A 169 4.31 -8.40 0.43
N SER A 170 5.07 -9.45 0.13
CA SER A 170 5.64 -10.33 1.14
C SER A 170 6.63 -9.55 2.02
N ARG A 171 6.79 -9.95 3.28
CA ARG A 171 7.71 -9.28 4.20
C ARG A 171 9.13 -9.28 3.66
N ALA A 172 9.61 -10.41 3.14
CA ALA A 172 10.96 -10.53 2.61
C ALA A 172 11.22 -9.61 1.42
N ALA A 173 10.23 -9.49 0.49
CA ALA A 173 10.34 -8.58 -0.64
C ALA A 173 10.31 -7.11 -0.21
N PHE A 174 9.48 -6.76 0.81
CA PHE A 174 9.45 -5.41 1.37
C PHE A 174 10.78 -5.02 2.03
N ASP A 175 11.34 -5.93 2.81
CA ASP A 175 12.63 -5.69 3.48
C ASP A 175 13.77 -5.49 2.45
N ALA A 176 13.75 -6.24 1.35
CA ALA A 176 14.71 -6.09 0.25
C ALA A 176 14.53 -4.75 -0.51
N ALA A 177 13.30 -4.21 -0.57
CA ALA A 177 13.01 -2.91 -1.19
C ALA A 177 13.21 -1.72 -0.23
N THR A 178 13.67 -1.96 1.00
CA THR A 178 13.91 -0.90 1.99
C THR A 178 15.39 -0.48 1.98
N PRO A 179 15.73 0.83 2.00
CA PRO A 179 14.84 1.99 2.22
C PRO A 179 14.03 2.38 0.98
N LEU A 180 12.75 2.68 1.19
CA LEU A 180 11.85 3.06 0.09
C LEU A 180 12.30 4.35 -0.61
N ALA A 181 12.13 4.40 -1.94
CA ALA A 181 12.38 5.60 -2.73
C ALA A 181 11.50 6.77 -2.24
N ARG A 182 12.04 7.98 -2.26
CA ARG A 182 11.32 9.18 -1.78
C ARG A 182 10.38 9.74 -2.83
N GLY A 183 9.32 10.40 -2.35
CA GLY A 183 8.38 11.15 -3.18
C GLY A 183 7.55 10.25 -4.10
N TRP A 184 7.24 10.75 -5.28
CA TRP A 184 6.38 10.11 -6.29
C TRP A 184 6.98 8.86 -6.96
N GLY A 185 8.20 8.52 -6.62
CA GLY A 185 8.91 7.35 -7.16
C GLY A 185 8.78 6.09 -6.31
N VAL A 186 8.06 6.13 -5.20
CA VAL A 186 8.01 5.00 -4.25
C VAL A 186 7.47 3.72 -4.90
N GLU A 187 6.43 3.82 -5.71
CA GLU A 187 5.82 2.68 -6.39
C GLU A 187 6.76 2.08 -7.44
N VAL A 188 7.42 2.94 -8.22
CA VAL A 188 8.37 2.54 -9.28
C VAL A 188 9.62 1.93 -8.65
N GLY A 189 10.19 2.60 -7.64
CA GLY A 189 11.37 2.14 -6.90
C GLY A 189 11.12 0.77 -6.29
N MET A 190 10.04 0.61 -5.53
CA MET A 190 9.67 -0.67 -4.92
C MET A 190 9.56 -1.80 -5.97
N THR A 191 8.95 -1.53 -7.13
CA THR A 191 8.86 -2.54 -8.20
C THR A 191 10.25 -2.94 -8.73
N ILE A 192 11.13 -1.95 -8.95
CA ILE A 192 12.50 -2.20 -9.43
C ILE A 192 13.29 -2.98 -8.39
N ASP A 193 13.29 -2.53 -7.14
CA ASP A 193 14.09 -3.12 -6.04
C ASP A 193 13.67 -4.58 -5.78
N VAL A 194 12.35 -4.86 -5.75
CA VAL A 194 11.80 -6.21 -5.62
C VAL A 194 12.28 -7.12 -6.75
N LEU A 195 12.20 -6.66 -8.00
CA LEU A 195 12.63 -7.44 -9.17
C LEU A 195 14.15 -7.65 -9.20
N GLN A 196 14.94 -6.63 -8.85
CA GLN A 196 16.40 -6.75 -8.78
C GLN A 196 16.86 -7.68 -7.67
N ALA A 197 16.10 -7.77 -6.57
CA ALA A 197 16.34 -8.72 -5.49
C ALA A 197 15.90 -10.17 -5.85
N GLY A 198 15.37 -10.40 -7.05
CA GLY A 198 14.98 -11.73 -7.54
C GLY A 198 13.60 -12.20 -7.12
N PHE A 199 12.78 -11.32 -6.54
CA PHE A 199 11.39 -11.62 -6.17
C PHE A 199 10.44 -11.48 -7.36
N THR A 200 9.27 -12.10 -7.24
CA THR A 200 8.25 -12.15 -8.29
C THR A 200 7.25 -11.02 -8.16
N VAL A 201 6.81 -10.47 -9.31
CA VAL A 201 5.79 -9.41 -9.39
C VAL A 201 4.64 -9.85 -10.27
N SER A 202 3.41 -9.60 -9.84
CA SER A 202 2.20 -9.84 -10.62
C SER A 202 1.27 -8.65 -10.57
N GLU A 203 0.64 -8.31 -11.69
CA GLU A 203 -0.42 -7.31 -11.75
C GLU A 203 -1.78 -8.01 -11.82
N ILE A 204 -2.69 -7.64 -10.91
CA ILE A 204 -3.97 -8.33 -10.70
C ILE A 204 -5.11 -7.34 -10.91
N PRO A 205 -6.08 -7.64 -11.78
CA PRO A 205 -7.24 -6.77 -11.99
C PRO A 205 -8.02 -6.59 -10.67
N CYS A 206 -8.26 -5.32 -10.29
CA CYS A 206 -9.04 -4.94 -9.12
C CYS A 206 -9.99 -3.81 -9.52
N ASP A 207 -11.28 -3.96 -9.26
CA ASP A 207 -12.29 -2.93 -9.56
C ASP A 207 -12.36 -1.90 -8.43
N VAL A 208 -11.33 -1.08 -8.35
CA VAL A 208 -11.20 -0.03 -7.34
C VAL A 208 -11.41 1.33 -7.99
N GLN A 209 -12.18 2.17 -7.34
CA GLN A 209 -12.44 3.54 -7.78
C GLN A 209 -11.62 4.50 -6.93
N HIS A 210 -10.76 5.28 -7.57
CA HIS A 210 -10.09 6.42 -6.95
C HIS A 210 -10.89 7.69 -7.15
N ARG A 211 -10.85 8.56 -6.15
CA ARG A 211 -11.21 9.94 -6.37
C ARG A 211 -10.36 10.50 -7.51
N VAL A 212 -11.01 11.05 -8.53
CA VAL A 212 -10.33 11.88 -9.50
C VAL A 212 -9.89 13.15 -8.76
N THR A 213 -8.64 13.21 -8.33
CA THR A 213 -8.02 14.46 -7.93
C THR A 213 -8.03 15.35 -9.17
N GLY A 214 -9.06 16.18 -9.24
CA GLY A 214 -9.23 17.19 -10.30
C GLY A 214 -7.98 18.03 -10.36
N GLY A 215 -7.77 18.72 -11.49
CA GLY A 215 -6.66 19.64 -11.71
C GLY A 215 -6.66 20.88 -10.78
N ASP A 216 -7.11 20.73 -9.56
CA ASP A 216 -7.05 21.71 -8.50
C ASP A 216 -5.60 22.03 -8.19
N TRP A 217 -5.27 23.31 -8.27
CA TRP A 217 -3.95 23.81 -7.90
C TRP A 217 -3.52 23.43 -6.48
N ARG A 218 -4.49 23.04 -5.61
CA ARG A 218 -4.26 22.45 -4.28
C ARG A 218 -3.67 21.05 -4.32
N GLY A 219 -3.94 20.25 -5.37
CA GLY A 219 -3.35 18.91 -5.56
C GLY A 219 -1.90 18.95 -6.04
N LYS A 220 -1.31 20.12 -6.34
CA LYS A 220 0.09 20.28 -6.76
C LYS A 220 1.05 20.60 -5.61
N ALA A 221 0.55 20.80 -4.40
CA ALA A 221 1.33 21.18 -3.21
C ALA A 221 1.53 20.02 -2.20
N HIS A 222 1.33 18.79 -2.64
CA HIS A 222 1.58 17.58 -1.82
C HIS A 222 2.79 16.83 -2.32
#